data_f579f7770a1cf68f7cece93205035e9c
#
_entry.id   f579f7770a1cf68f7cece93205035e9c
#
_cell.length_a   1.000
_cell.length_b   1.000
_cell.length_c   1.000
_cell.angle_alpha   90.00
_cell.angle_beta   90.00
_cell.angle_gamma   90.00
#
_symmetry.space_group_name_H-M   'P 1'
#
loop_
_entity.id
_entity.type
_entity.pdbx_description
1 polymer ?
#
loop_
_entity_poly.entity_id
_entity_poly.type
_entity_poly.pdbx_seq_one_letter_code
_entity_poly.pdbx_strand_id
1 'polypeptide(L)'
;MRPFLNPWFSADHSKLYLVDGTQAWLGGMNVGREYRYEWHDVMVELHGPVVASLEDEFRRSWAHEGLLGDLGYVAELARGPRKAVPSQPSDHWIKMRLLPTKTAWKPFSAAVQGAIGDAQSYIYLENPYLFDKRVIIALVRARNRGVDVRVVLPRFNDLKPGARSNLVLANYLLEHGVRVYFYPGMTHVKALMVDDWTCLGSGNLNHLSLRLCQERNVASSDPAFAAQVKRRLFEEDFARSYELKEPVSVEWVDFLADLILEGF
;
A
#
# COMPACT_ATOMS: atom_id res chain seq x y z
N MET A 1 8.86 2.55 -18.18
CA MET A 1 10.02 1.91 -18.81
C MET A 1 10.30 0.63 -18.10
N ARG A 2 10.08 -0.51 -18.74
CA ARG A 2 10.58 -1.78 -18.23
C ARG A 2 12.10 -1.67 -18.17
N PRO A 3 12.76 -2.08 -17.09
CA PRO A 3 14.20 -2.19 -17.13
C PRO A 3 14.55 -3.20 -18.23
N PHE A 4 15.39 -2.82 -19.18
CA PHE A 4 15.85 -3.64 -20.29
C PHE A 4 16.43 -5.01 -19.84
N LEU A 5 16.69 -5.17 -18.55
CA LEU A 5 17.39 -6.33 -17.97
C LEU A 5 16.50 -7.31 -17.20
N ASN A 6 15.22 -7.02 -16.94
CA ASN A 6 14.33 -7.97 -16.26
C ASN A 6 12.84 -7.77 -16.53
N PRO A 7 12.35 -8.05 -17.76
CA PRO A 7 10.94 -7.87 -18.13
C PRO A 7 9.99 -8.80 -17.36
N TRP A 8 10.48 -9.83 -16.69
CA TRP A 8 9.70 -10.86 -16.03
C TRP A 8 9.16 -10.45 -14.64
N PHE A 9 9.74 -9.43 -14.01
CA PHE A 9 9.39 -8.99 -12.66
C PHE A 9 8.70 -7.62 -12.58
N SER A 10 8.49 -6.95 -13.71
CA SER A 10 7.81 -5.66 -13.75
C SER A 10 6.38 -5.85 -14.24
N ALA A 11 5.40 -5.67 -13.34
CA ALA A 11 3.98 -5.72 -13.66
C ALA A 11 3.27 -4.44 -13.22
N ASP A 12 2.17 -4.08 -13.88
CA ASP A 12 1.23 -3.09 -13.34
C ASP A 12 0.35 -3.81 -12.31
N HIS A 13 0.62 -3.55 -11.04
CA HIS A 13 -0.09 -4.15 -9.91
C HIS A 13 -1.15 -3.20 -9.32
N SER A 14 -1.36 -2.07 -9.94
CA SER A 14 -2.36 -1.09 -9.48
C SER A 14 -3.79 -1.57 -9.70
N LYS A 15 -4.68 -1.25 -8.76
CA LYS A 15 -6.12 -1.49 -8.84
C LYS A 15 -6.80 -0.15 -8.88
N LEU A 16 -7.21 0.24 -10.10
CA LEU A 16 -7.81 1.53 -10.39
C LEU A 16 -9.06 1.33 -11.24
N TYR A 17 -10.17 1.82 -10.75
CA TYR A 17 -11.44 1.84 -11.47
C TYR A 17 -11.80 3.30 -11.77
N LEU A 18 -12.10 3.59 -13.01
CA LEU A 18 -12.46 4.93 -13.50
C LEU A 18 -13.83 4.88 -14.12
N VAL A 19 -14.69 5.79 -13.72
CA VAL A 19 -16.07 5.88 -14.23
C VAL A 19 -16.34 7.30 -14.72
N ASP A 20 -16.69 7.40 -15.99
CA ASP A 20 -17.15 8.62 -16.70
C ASP A 20 -16.22 9.85 -16.54
N GLY A 21 -14.93 9.63 -16.21
CA GLY A 21 -13.98 10.71 -15.97
C GLY A 21 -14.28 11.59 -14.75
N THR A 22 -15.23 11.19 -13.90
CA THR A 22 -15.71 11.96 -12.74
C THR A 22 -15.44 11.28 -11.42
N GLN A 23 -15.30 9.95 -11.44
CA GLN A 23 -15.11 9.11 -10.25
C GLN A 23 -13.96 8.14 -10.46
N ALA A 24 -13.22 7.87 -9.39
CA ALA A 24 -12.20 6.85 -9.36
C ALA A 24 -12.23 6.09 -8.04
N TRP A 25 -11.92 4.80 -8.08
CA TRP A 25 -11.63 3.98 -6.91
C TRP A 25 -10.22 3.44 -7.01
N LEU A 26 -9.46 3.59 -5.95
CA LEU A 26 -8.06 3.18 -5.86
C LEU A 26 -7.83 2.43 -4.55
N GLY A 27 -7.17 1.28 -4.60
CA GLY A 27 -6.90 0.49 -3.40
C GLY A 27 -6.29 -0.87 -3.67
N GLY A 28 -6.57 -1.84 -2.80
CA GLY A 28 -6.03 -3.20 -2.86
C GLY A 28 -6.87 -4.19 -3.66
N MET A 29 -8.18 -3.95 -3.83
CA MET A 29 -9.14 -4.94 -4.34
C MET A 29 -8.97 -5.25 -5.83
N ASN A 30 -8.84 -6.52 -6.18
CA ASN A 30 -9.04 -7.00 -7.55
C ASN A 30 -10.51 -7.33 -7.81
N VAL A 31 -10.85 -7.55 -9.08
CA VAL A 31 -12.14 -8.12 -9.48
C VAL A 31 -12.07 -9.63 -9.29
N GLY A 32 -12.52 -10.10 -8.13
CA GLY A 32 -12.52 -11.51 -7.76
C GLY A 32 -13.52 -11.79 -6.65
N ARG A 33 -13.96 -13.04 -6.55
CA ARG A 33 -14.94 -13.46 -5.54
C ARG A 33 -14.39 -13.28 -4.13
N GLU A 34 -13.13 -13.66 -3.92
CA GLU A 34 -12.43 -13.60 -2.66
C GLU A 34 -12.38 -12.16 -2.10
N TYR A 35 -12.11 -11.18 -2.95
CA TYR A 35 -12.09 -9.76 -2.56
C TYR A 35 -13.47 -9.22 -2.18
N ARG A 36 -14.53 -9.80 -2.73
CA ARG A 36 -15.90 -9.37 -2.44
C ARG A 36 -16.48 -9.98 -1.17
N TYR A 37 -16.11 -11.22 -0.83
CA TYR A 37 -16.85 -12.00 0.16
C TYR A 37 -15.99 -12.58 1.27
N GLU A 38 -14.68 -12.70 1.08
CA GLU A 38 -13.82 -13.49 1.95
C GLU A 38 -12.68 -12.68 2.57
N TRP A 39 -12.12 -11.74 1.80
CA TRP A 39 -10.95 -10.96 2.22
C TRP A 39 -11.35 -9.58 2.71
N HIS A 40 -10.64 -9.11 3.72
CA HIS A 40 -10.72 -7.73 4.15
C HIS A 40 -9.81 -6.86 3.28
N ASP A 41 -10.35 -5.82 2.67
CA ASP A 41 -9.59 -4.89 1.82
C ASP A 41 -10.25 -3.52 1.80
N VAL A 42 -9.56 -2.52 1.29
CA VAL A 42 -10.03 -1.14 1.24
C VAL A 42 -9.85 -0.52 -0.14
N MET A 43 -10.85 0.27 -0.55
CA MET A 43 -10.78 1.17 -1.69
C MET A 43 -11.09 2.60 -1.23
N VAL A 44 -10.35 3.56 -1.77
CA VAL A 44 -10.63 4.99 -1.60
C VAL A 44 -11.42 5.46 -2.80
N GLU A 45 -12.59 6.03 -2.57
CA GLU A 45 -13.37 6.70 -3.58
C GLU A 45 -12.87 8.15 -3.74
N LEU A 46 -12.62 8.55 -4.95
CA LEU A 46 -12.00 9.82 -5.32
C LEU A 46 -12.88 10.56 -6.34
N HIS A 47 -13.03 11.85 -6.11
CA HIS A 47 -13.73 12.78 -7.00
C HIS A 47 -12.86 14.02 -7.29
N GLY A 48 -13.26 14.78 -8.29
CA GLY A 48 -12.64 16.05 -8.60
C GLY A 48 -11.36 15.95 -9.44
N PRO A 49 -10.47 16.96 -9.40
CA PRO A 49 -9.35 17.07 -10.35
C PRO A 49 -8.37 15.91 -10.33
N VAL A 50 -8.26 15.18 -9.21
CA VAL A 50 -7.38 14.01 -9.09
C VAL A 50 -7.78 12.89 -10.05
N VAL A 51 -9.06 12.78 -10.41
CA VAL A 51 -9.57 11.76 -11.34
C VAL A 51 -8.95 11.93 -12.73
N ALA A 52 -8.81 13.14 -13.23
CA ALA A 52 -8.15 13.40 -14.52
C ALA A 52 -6.68 12.98 -14.49
N SER A 53 -5.98 13.19 -13.38
CA SER A 53 -4.58 12.74 -13.22
C SER A 53 -4.47 11.22 -13.22
N LEU A 54 -5.39 10.52 -12.57
CA LEU A 54 -5.47 9.05 -12.55
C LEU A 54 -5.82 8.49 -13.95
N GLU A 55 -6.72 9.16 -14.68
CA GLU A 55 -7.07 8.79 -16.04
C GLU A 55 -5.87 8.96 -16.99
N ASP A 56 -5.08 10.01 -16.84
CA ASP A 56 -3.85 10.18 -17.60
C ASP A 56 -2.83 9.08 -17.30
N GLU A 57 -2.69 8.68 -16.05
CA GLU A 57 -1.83 7.56 -15.67
C GLU A 57 -2.33 6.24 -16.25
N PHE A 58 -3.63 5.98 -16.19
CA PHE A 58 -4.24 4.79 -16.78
C PHE A 58 -3.98 4.72 -18.29
N ARG A 59 -4.24 5.81 -19.03
CA ARG A 59 -4.02 5.84 -20.48
C ARG A 59 -2.56 5.56 -20.87
N ARG A 60 -1.61 6.10 -20.09
CA ARG A 60 -0.19 5.85 -20.34
C ARG A 60 0.19 4.39 -20.07
N SER A 61 -0.31 3.79 -18.99
CA SER A 61 -0.10 2.36 -18.73
C SER A 61 -0.72 1.50 -19.82
N TRP A 62 -1.97 1.80 -20.21
CA TRP A 62 -2.67 1.08 -21.27
C TRP A 62 -1.95 1.16 -22.62
N ALA A 63 -1.48 2.34 -23.00
CA ALA A 63 -0.75 2.55 -24.23
C ALA A 63 0.60 1.80 -24.23
N HIS A 64 1.27 1.74 -23.08
CA HIS A 64 2.52 1.00 -22.90
C HIS A 64 2.35 -0.52 -23.05
N GLU A 65 1.24 -1.07 -22.54
CA GLU A 65 0.92 -2.50 -22.66
C GLU A 65 0.32 -2.86 -24.03
N GLY A 66 0.00 -1.86 -24.86
CA GLY A 66 -0.50 -2.04 -26.23
C GLY A 66 0.58 -2.46 -27.22
N LEU A 67 0.17 -2.71 -28.48
CA LEU A 67 1.05 -3.17 -29.57
C LEU A 67 2.25 -2.24 -29.83
N LEU A 68 2.12 -0.95 -29.57
CA LEU A 68 3.16 0.05 -29.78
C LEU A 68 4.14 0.18 -28.60
N GLY A 69 3.85 -0.46 -27.43
CA GLY A 69 4.73 -0.45 -26.27
C GLY A 69 5.21 0.96 -25.89
N ASP A 70 6.54 1.15 -25.81
CA ASP A 70 7.14 2.43 -25.44
C ASP A 70 6.77 3.58 -26.38
N LEU A 71 6.55 3.31 -27.67
CA LEU A 71 6.10 4.33 -28.63
C LEU A 71 4.68 4.81 -28.30
N GLY A 72 3.80 3.91 -27.92
CA GLY A 72 2.46 4.26 -27.46
C GLY A 72 2.51 5.15 -26.21
N TYR A 73 3.36 4.81 -25.24
CA TYR A 73 3.60 5.62 -24.04
C TYR A 73 4.08 7.04 -24.37
N VAL A 74 5.08 7.15 -25.27
CA VAL A 74 5.61 8.46 -25.71
C VAL A 74 4.54 9.27 -26.43
N ALA A 75 3.73 8.64 -27.27
CA ALA A 75 2.60 9.31 -27.95
C ALA A 75 1.56 9.85 -26.96
N GLU A 76 1.25 9.11 -25.89
CA GLU A 76 0.36 9.60 -24.84
C GLU A 76 0.96 10.77 -24.04
N LEU A 77 2.27 10.75 -23.77
CA LEU A 77 2.96 11.89 -23.17
C LEU A 77 2.86 13.15 -24.02
N ALA A 78 3.00 13.00 -25.34
CA ALA A 78 2.92 14.13 -26.28
C ALA A 78 1.52 14.74 -26.40
N ARG A 79 0.47 13.99 -26.09
CA ARG A 79 -0.93 14.50 -26.06
C ARG A 79 -1.19 15.46 -24.90
N GLY A 80 -0.33 15.44 -23.89
CA GLY A 80 -0.47 16.27 -22.68
C GLY A 80 -1.59 15.79 -21.74
N PRO A 81 -1.76 16.49 -20.61
CA PRO A 81 -2.72 16.11 -19.59
C PRO A 81 -4.15 16.40 -20.03
N ARG A 82 -5.08 15.53 -19.61
CA ARG A 82 -6.52 15.80 -19.77
C ARG A 82 -6.96 16.98 -18.91
N LYS A 83 -7.92 17.72 -19.43
CA LYS A 83 -8.64 18.69 -18.60
C LYS A 83 -9.54 17.94 -17.63
N ALA A 84 -9.49 18.35 -16.36
CA ALA A 84 -10.40 17.82 -15.36
C ALA A 84 -11.85 18.12 -15.77
N VAL A 85 -12.71 17.12 -15.67
CA VAL A 85 -14.15 17.33 -15.78
C VAL A 85 -14.57 18.18 -14.59
N PRO A 86 -15.40 19.22 -14.78
CA PRO A 86 -15.92 20.00 -13.67
C PRO A 86 -16.59 19.07 -12.66
N SER A 87 -16.08 19.04 -11.46
CA SER A 87 -16.69 18.30 -10.35
C SER A 87 -17.78 19.15 -9.70
N GLN A 88 -18.74 18.52 -9.03
CA GLN A 88 -19.70 19.24 -8.22
C GLN A 88 -19.00 20.06 -7.16
N PRO A 89 -19.49 21.27 -6.85
CA PRO A 89 -18.95 22.05 -5.75
C PRO A 89 -18.94 21.23 -4.45
N SER A 90 -17.87 21.28 -3.71
CA SER A 90 -17.75 20.65 -2.39
C SER A 90 -17.35 21.71 -1.40
N ASP A 91 -17.98 21.71 -0.24
CA ASP A 91 -17.65 22.62 0.85
C ASP A 91 -16.31 22.22 1.52
N HIS A 92 -15.83 21.02 1.25
CA HIS A 92 -14.59 20.51 1.81
C HIS A 92 -13.76 19.73 0.76
N TRP A 93 -12.64 20.33 0.36
CA TRP A 93 -11.66 19.72 -0.54
C TRP A 93 -10.47 19.19 0.24
N ILE A 94 -10.17 17.91 0.04
CA ILE A 94 -9.01 17.24 0.64
C ILE A 94 -7.84 17.32 -0.34
N LYS A 95 -6.72 17.87 0.11
CA LYS A 95 -5.49 17.85 -0.67
C LYS A 95 -4.88 16.45 -0.65
N MET A 96 -4.85 15.80 -1.81
CA MET A 96 -4.26 14.47 -1.98
C MET A 96 -3.03 14.52 -2.87
N ARG A 97 -2.06 13.67 -2.55
CA ARG A 97 -0.87 13.42 -3.34
C ARG A 97 -0.92 12.01 -3.92
N LEU A 98 -0.76 11.89 -5.25
CA LEU A 98 -0.54 10.61 -5.89
C LEU A 98 0.90 10.14 -5.66
N LEU A 99 1.06 8.91 -5.24
CA LEU A 99 2.34 8.27 -4.95
C LEU A 99 2.49 6.99 -5.81
N PRO A 100 2.79 7.14 -7.10
CA PRO A 100 3.05 5.97 -7.95
C PRO A 100 4.41 5.36 -7.63
N THR A 101 4.56 4.06 -7.85
CA THR A 101 5.87 3.43 -8.05
C THR A 101 6.10 3.25 -9.54
N LYS A 102 7.23 3.75 -10.03
CA LYS A 102 7.70 3.56 -11.42
C LYS A 102 9.17 3.18 -11.36
N THR A 103 9.65 2.43 -12.32
CA THR A 103 11.02 1.86 -12.31
C THR A 103 12.12 2.87 -12.01
N ALA A 104 12.04 4.07 -12.57
CA ALA A 104 13.06 5.12 -12.41
C ALA A 104 12.74 6.13 -11.30
N TRP A 105 11.51 6.17 -10.82
CA TRP A 105 11.02 7.15 -9.86
C TRP A 105 10.11 6.48 -8.83
N LYS A 106 10.48 6.57 -7.57
CA LYS A 106 9.91 5.80 -6.45
C LYS A 106 9.35 6.71 -5.35
N PRO A 107 8.40 7.62 -5.67
CA PRO A 107 7.85 8.53 -4.68
C PRO A 107 7.12 7.83 -3.55
N PHE A 108 6.50 6.67 -3.81
CA PHE A 108 5.86 5.86 -2.77
C PHE A 108 6.89 5.40 -1.72
N SER A 109 7.97 4.75 -2.15
CA SER A 109 9.03 4.29 -1.23
C SER A 109 9.64 5.44 -0.43
N ALA A 110 9.92 6.58 -1.07
CA ALA A 110 10.48 7.75 -0.41
C ALA A 110 9.49 8.37 0.61
N ALA A 111 8.21 8.46 0.25
CA ALA A 111 7.18 8.99 1.14
C ALA A 111 6.97 8.10 2.38
N VAL A 112 6.93 6.77 2.19
CA VAL A 112 6.83 5.80 3.30
C VAL A 112 8.02 5.95 4.26
N GLN A 113 9.24 5.94 3.73
CA GLN A 113 10.45 6.06 4.57
C GLN A 113 10.51 7.41 5.30
N GLY A 114 10.17 8.51 4.60
CA GLY A 114 10.14 9.84 5.19
C GLY A 114 9.10 9.94 6.31
N ALA A 115 7.86 9.53 6.05
CA ALA A 115 6.79 9.58 7.04
C ALA A 115 7.15 8.78 8.31
N ILE A 116 7.61 7.54 8.18
CA ILE A 116 8.03 6.72 9.33
C ILE A 116 9.20 7.37 10.08
N GLY A 117 10.16 7.97 9.34
CA GLY A 117 11.31 8.68 9.91
C GLY A 117 10.89 9.88 10.76
N ASP A 118 9.88 10.62 10.32
CA ASP A 118 9.41 11.87 10.93
C ASP A 118 8.32 11.65 12.00
N ALA A 119 7.84 10.41 12.20
CA ALA A 119 6.78 10.06 13.15
C ALA A 119 7.06 10.56 14.57
N GLN A 120 6.06 11.22 15.19
CA GLN A 120 6.15 11.79 16.52
C GLN A 120 5.26 11.06 17.55
N SER A 121 4.06 10.65 17.17
CA SER A 121 3.05 10.13 18.09
C SER A 121 2.73 8.67 17.84
N TYR A 122 2.31 8.32 16.62
CA TYR A 122 1.93 6.95 16.32
C TYR A 122 2.15 6.56 14.86
N ILE A 123 2.34 5.27 14.64
CA ILE A 123 2.34 4.62 13.33
C ILE A 123 1.39 3.43 13.40
N TYR A 124 0.36 3.43 12.53
CA TYR A 124 -0.54 2.31 12.32
C TYR A 124 -0.34 1.79 10.90
N LEU A 125 -0.06 0.52 10.80
CA LEU A 125 0.25 -0.15 9.54
C LEU A 125 -0.58 -1.41 9.41
N GLU A 126 -1.21 -1.59 8.25
CA GLU A 126 -1.82 -2.83 7.85
C GLU A 126 -1.33 -3.20 6.46
N ASN A 127 -0.71 -4.37 6.33
CA ASN A 127 -0.16 -4.81 5.06
C ASN A 127 0.02 -6.35 5.05
N PRO A 128 -0.47 -7.06 4.00
CA PRO A 128 -0.34 -8.52 3.93
C PRO A 128 1.09 -9.00 3.66
N TYR A 129 1.93 -8.14 3.06
CA TYR A 129 3.27 -8.49 2.58
C TYR A 129 4.29 -7.43 3.01
N LEU A 130 4.57 -7.39 4.30
CA LEU A 130 5.56 -6.50 4.92
C LEU A 130 6.92 -7.22 4.98
N PHE A 131 7.68 -7.18 3.87
CA PHE A 131 8.95 -7.89 3.75
C PHE A 131 10.15 -6.97 3.47
N ASP A 132 9.96 -5.65 3.24
CA ASP A 132 11.09 -4.73 3.06
C ASP A 132 11.78 -4.43 4.39
N LYS A 133 13.00 -4.95 4.56
CA LYS A 133 13.82 -4.78 5.79
C LYS A 133 14.00 -3.32 6.20
N ARG A 134 14.06 -2.38 5.25
CA ARG A 134 14.25 -0.95 5.58
C ARG A 134 13.01 -0.39 6.24
N VAL A 135 11.81 -0.82 5.78
CA VAL A 135 10.54 -0.44 6.44
C VAL A 135 10.48 -1.05 7.84
N ILE A 136 10.78 -2.33 7.99
CA ILE A 136 10.79 -3.04 9.27
C ILE A 136 11.75 -2.36 10.27
N ILE A 137 12.97 -2.08 9.85
CA ILE A 137 13.97 -1.40 10.69
C ILE A 137 13.51 0.03 11.04
N ALA A 138 12.87 0.74 10.10
CA ALA A 138 12.35 2.09 10.35
C ALA A 138 11.23 2.07 11.41
N LEU A 139 10.33 1.08 11.38
CA LEU A 139 9.29 0.89 12.39
C LEU A 139 9.89 0.65 13.78
N VAL A 140 10.89 -0.24 13.89
CA VAL A 140 11.62 -0.50 15.15
C VAL A 140 12.31 0.77 15.65
N ARG A 141 12.97 1.51 14.77
CA ARG A 141 13.61 2.80 15.14
C ARG A 141 12.59 3.83 15.63
N ALA A 142 11.41 3.92 14.99
CA ALA A 142 10.33 4.77 15.46
C ALA A 142 9.84 4.36 16.85
N ARG A 143 9.67 3.05 17.09
CA ARG A 143 9.31 2.52 18.41
C ARG A 143 10.35 2.87 19.47
N ASN A 144 11.63 2.76 19.14
CA ASN A 144 12.74 3.14 20.04
C ASN A 144 12.78 4.64 20.37
N ARG A 145 12.19 5.49 19.52
CA ARG A 145 11.97 6.92 19.82
C ARG A 145 10.76 7.18 20.73
N GLY A 146 9.98 6.15 21.08
CA GLY A 146 8.78 6.27 21.92
C GLY A 146 7.46 6.37 21.13
N VAL A 147 7.49 6.26 19.80
CA VAL A 147 6.28 6.27 18.96
C VAL A 147 5.43 5.02 19.23
N ASP A 148 4.10 5.15 19.30
CA ASP A 148 3.17 4.01 19.37
C ASP A 148 3.06 3.33 18.01
N VAL A 149 3.82 2.26 17.81
CA VAL A 149 3.84 1.52 16.55
C VAL A 149 2.95 0.28 16.66
N ARG A 150 1.95 0.19 15.78
CA ARG A 150 1.02 -0.94 15.69
C ARG A 150 0.98 -1.49 14.27
N VAL A 151 1.09 -2.80 14.14
CA VAL A 151 1.11 -3.50 12.86
C VAL A 151 0.03 -4.57 12.85
N VAL A 152 -0.84 -4.55 11.83
CA VAL A 152 -1.84 -5.58 11.55
C VAL A 152 -1.31 -6.47 10.42
N LEU A 153 -1.28 -7.76 10.67
CA LEU A 153 -0.88 -8.80 9.72
C LEU A 153 -2.04 -9.79 9.55
N PRO A 154 -2.21 -10.41 8.38
CA PRO A 154 -3.21 -11.46 8.19
C PRO A 154 -2.82 -12.70 8.99
N ARG A 155 -3.79 -13.33 9.66
CA ARG A 155 -3.61 -14.64 10.30
C ARG A 155 -3.45 -15.73 9.25
N PHE A 156 -4.17 -15.60 8.13
CA PHE A 156 -4.07 -16.46 6.95
C PHE A 156 -3.63 -15.62 5.76
N ASN A 157 -2.76 -16.18 4.93
CA ASN A 157 -2.24 -15.49 3.75
C ASN A 157 -2.45 -16.41 2.53
N ASP A 158 -2.80 -15.84 1.38
CA ASP A 158 -2.96 -16.53 0.12
C ASP A 158 -1.65 -17.17 -0.36
N LEU A 159 -0.51 -16.55 -0.01
CA LEU A 159 0.81 -17.13 -0.19
C LEU A 159 1.22 -17.92 1.06
N LYS A 160 1.29 -19.25 0.97
CA LYS A 160 1.74 -20.09 2.10
C LYS A 160 3.08 -19.65 2.72
N PRO A 161 4.14 -19.32 1.91
CA PRO A 161 5.35 -18.74 2.47
C PRO A 161 5.12 -17.41 3.19
N GLY A 162 4.20 -16.57 2.70
CA GLY A 162 3.85 -15.30 3.32
C GLY A 162 3.25 -15.44 4.71
N ALA A 163 2.36 -16.42 4.91
CA ALA A 163 1.82 -16.72 6.24
C ALA A 163 2.93 -17.12 7.24
N ARG A 164 3.90 -17.90 6.78
CA ARG A 164 5.04 -18.34 7.60
C ARG A 164 6.00 -17.20 7.94
N SER A 165 6.36 -16.40 6.95
CA SER A 165 7.21 -15.21 7.16
C SER A 165 6.54 -14.19 8.10
N ASN A 166 5.22 -14.04 8.05
CA ASN A 166 4.49 -13.16 8.99
C ASN A 166 4.65 -13.60 10.47
N LEU A 167 4.85 -14.90 10.76
CA LEU A 167 5.10 -15.35 12.14
C LEU A 167 6.51 -14.93 12.63
N VAL A 168 7.51 -15.10 11.76
CA VAL A 168 8.88 -14.65 12.05
C VAL A 168 8.93 -13.14 12.27
N LEU A 169 8.32 -12.39 11.34
CA LEU A 169 8.21 -10.95 11.42
C LEU A 169 7.47 -10.49 12.69
N ALA A 170 6.36 -11.15 13.04
CA ALA A 170 5.58 -10.81 14.22
C ALA A 170 6.40 -10.95 15.51
N ASN A 171 7.17 -12.03 15.65
CA ASN A 171 8.07 -12.24 16.79
C ASN A 171 9.15 -11.16 16.83
N TYR A 172 9.80 -10.88 15.70
CA TYR A 172 10.82 -9.84 15.62
C TYR A 172 10.28 -8.46 16.04
N LEU A 173 9.12 -8.06 15.52
CA LEU A 173 8.48 -6.79 15.87
C LEU A 173 8.10 -6.73 17.35
N LEU A 174 7.52 -7.82 17.87
CA LEU A 174 7.14 -7.93 19.28
C LEU A 174 8.36 -7.79 20.22
N GLU A 175 9.46 -8.48 19.94
CA GLU A 175 10.73 -8.40 20.70
C GLU A 175 11.28 -6.98 20.75
N HIS A 176 10.99 -6.16 19.74
CA HIS A 176 11.38 -4.75 19.67
C HIS A 176 10.30 -3.79 20.18
N GLY A 177 9.27 -4.30 20.88
CA GLY A 177 8.24 -3.51 21.53
C GLY A 177 7.17 -2.93 20.61
N VAL A 178 7.12 -3.33 19.34
CA VAL A 178 6.04 -2.99 18.41
C VAL A 178 4.82 -3.84 18.76
N ARG A 179 3.64 -3.23 18.77
CA ARG A 179 2.38 -3.95 19.00
C ARG A 179 1.94 -4.63 17.70
N VAL A 180 1.80 -5.94 17.74
CA VAL A 180 1.42 -6.75 16.58
C VAL A 180 0.03 -7.32 16.76
N TYR A 181 -0.77 -7.23 15.72
CA TYR A 181 -2.15 -7.70 15.68
C TYR A 181 -2.31 -8.70 14.53
N PHE A 182 -2.89 -9.87 14.78
CA PHE A 182 -3.28 -10.80 13.75
C PHE A 182 -4.76 -10.65 13.43
N TYR A 183 -5.07 -10.17 12.22
CA TYR A 183 -6.44 -10.16 11.69
C TYR A 183 -6.95 -11.59 11.51
N PRO A 184 -8.21 -11.92 11.91
CA PRO A 184 -8.68 -13.31 12.01
C PRO A 184 -8.78 -14.06 10.66
N GLY A 185 -8.77 -13.35 9.54
CA GLY A 185 -8.80 -13.89 8.18
C GLY A 185 -7.63 -13.41 7.33
N MET A 186 -7.85 -13.37 6.02
CA MET A 186 -6.99 -12.67 5.09
C MET A 186 -7.35 -11.18 5.10
N THR A 187 -6.46 -10.34 5.60
CA THR A 187 -6.48 -8.92 5.27
C THR A 187 -5.56 -8.66 4.09
N HIS A 188 -6.10 -8.01 3.08
CA HIS A 188 -5.35 -7.58 1.90
C HIS A 188 -5.24 -6.05 1.82
N VAL A 189 -5.52 -5.38 2.92
CA VAL A 189 -5.39 -3.92 3.09
C VAL A 189 -3.94 -3.48 2.93
N LYS A 190 -3.71 -2.37 2.25
CA LYS A 190 -2.43 -1.68 2.17
C LYS A 190 -2.64 -0.25 2.66
N ALA A 191 -2.47 -0.07 3.96
CA ALA A 191 -2.69 1.20 4.64
C ALA A 191 -1.53 1.52 5.59
N LEU A 192 -1.08 2.76 5.56
CA LEU A 192 -0.11 3.31 6.50
C LEU A 192 -0.60 4.66 6.99
N MET A 193 -0.67 4.82 8.29
CA MET A 193 -0.98 6.07 8.97
C MET A 193 0.19 6.43 9.89
N VAL A 194 0.69 7.64 9.74
CA VAL A 194 1.76 8.20 10.57
C VAL A 194 1.29 9.56 11.04
N ASP A 195 0.94 9.68 12.29
CA ASP A 195 0.26 10.87 12.81
C ASP A 195 -0.95 11.22 11.92
N ASP A 196 -1.05 12.44 11.37
CA ASP A 196 -2.12 12.80 10.45
C ASP A 196 -1.85 12.40 8.98
N TRP A 197 -0.63 11.97 8.66
CA TRP A 197 -0.33 11.52 7.31
C TRP A 197 -0.84 10.10 7.06
N THR A 198 -1.70 9.96 6.08
CA THR A 198 -2.37 8.70 5.75
C THR A 198 -2.13 8.33 4.30
N CYS A 199 -1.73 7.10 4.05
CA CYS A 199 -1.47 6.55 2.72
C CYS A 199 -2.23 5.24 2.52
N LEU A 200 -2.96 5.14 1.41
CA LEU A 200 -3.76 3.99 1.00
C LEU A 200 -3.52 3.70 -0.48
N GLY A 201 -3.58 2.45 -0.88
CA GLY A 201 -3.44 2.11 -2.30
C GLY A 201 -3.21 0.64 -2.61
N SER A 202 -2.53 0.38 -3.71
CA SER A 202 -2.22 -0.97 -4.17
C SER A 202 -0.85 -1.49 -3.69
N GLY A 203 0.00 -0.60 -3.15
CA GLY A 203 1.41 -0.89 -2.86
C GLY A 203 1.63 -1.72 -1.61
N ASN A 204 2.19 -2.90 -1.77
CA ASN A 204 2.72 -3.66 -0.65
C ASN A 204 4.04 -3.08 -0.15
N LEU A 205 4.40 -3.41 1.09
CA LEU A 205 5.69 -3.01 1.67
C LEU A 205 6.73 -4.12 1.51
N ASN A 206 6.92 -4.54 0.26
CA ASN A 206 7.93 -5.49 -0.17
C ASN A 206 8.81 -4.89 -1.30
N HIS A 207 9.86 -5.59 -1.68
CA HIS A 207 10.79 -5.10 -2.69
C HIS A 207 10.13 -4.87 -4.06
N LEU A 208 9.23 -5.76 -4.47
CA LEU A 208 8.55 -5.66 -5.77
C LEU A 208 7.70 -4.39 -5.86
N SER A 209 6.80 -4.17 -4.91
CA SER A 209 5.89 -3.01 -4.91
C SER A 209 6.62 -1.69 -4.68
N LEU A 210 7.65 -1.69 -3.83
CA LEU A 210 8.41 -0.46 -3.54
C LEU A 210 9.37 -0.05 -4.66
N ARG A 211 9.72 -0.96 -5.60
CA ARG A 211 10.81 -0.69 -6.56
C ARG A 211 10.57 -1.11 -7.99
N LEU A 212 9.81 -2.16 -8.24
CA LEU A 212 9.75 -2.81 -9.55
C LEU A 212 8.36 -2.75 -10.18
N CYS A 213 7.31 -3.09 -9.45
CA CYS A 213 5.95 -3.04 -9.94
C CYS A 213 5.46 -1.61 -10.06
N GLN A 214 4.55 -1.39 -10.99
CA GLN A 214 3.79 -0.15 -11.03
C GLN A 214 2.70 -0.25 -9.97
N GLU A 215 2.73 0.69 -9.03
CA GLU A 215 1.74 0.82 -7.96
C GLU A 215 1.12 2.21 -8.00
N ARG A 216 -0.10 2.33 -7.48
CA ARG A 216 -0.76 3.62 -7.30
C ARG A 216 -1.26 3.72 -5.88
N ASN A 217 -0.82 4.77 -5.21
CA ASN A 217 -1.22 5.08 -3.86
C ASN A 217 -1.62 6.55 -3.78
N VAL A 218 -2.48 6.87 -2.84
CA VAL A 218 -2.83 8.25 -2.48
C VAL A 218 -2.45 8.52 -1.04
N ALA A 219 -1.96 9.72 -0.78
CA ALA A 219 -1.66 10.16 0.58
C ALA A 219 -2.22 11.56 0.84
N SER A 220 -2.63 11.78 2.08
CA SER A 220 -3.11 13.06 2.57
C SER A 220 -2.68 13.27 4.01
N SER A 221 -2.46 14.53 4.39
CA SER A 221 -2.31 14.95 5.79
C SER A 221 -3.53 15.77 6.24
N ASP A 222 -4.68 15.56 5.59
CA ASP A 222 -5.93 16.20 6.03
C ASP A 222 -6.43 15.52 7.31
N PRO A 223 -6.63 16.27 8.42
CA PRO A 223 -7.01 15.67 9.70
C PRO A 223 -8.38 14.97 9.68
N ALA A 224 -9.33 15.44 8.86
CA ALA A 224 -10.64 14.81 8.76
C ALA A 224 -10.56 13.47 8.04
N PHE A 225 -9.77 13.40 6.97
CA PHE A 225 -9.47 12.15 6.27
C PHE A 225 -8.72 11.18 7.17
N ALA A 226 -7.69 11.65 7.88
CA ALA A 226 -6.93 10.83 8.83
C ALA A 226 -7.85 10.26 9.93
N ALA A 227 -8.70 11.11 10.52
CA ALA A 227 -9.67 10.68 11.55
C ALA A 227 -10.68 9.66 11.00
N GLN A 228 -11.11 9.79 9.73
CA GLN A 228 -12.00 8.84 9.09
C GLN A 228 -11.33 7.47 8.92
N VAL A 229 -10.11 7.44 8.38
CA VAL A 229 -9.34 6.20 8.17
C VAL A 229 -9.01 5.55 9.52
N LYS A 230 -8.57 6.32 10.50
CA LYS A 230 -8.30 5.81 11.84
C LYS A 230 -9.51 5.10 12.43
N ARG A 231 -10.69 5.74 12.40
CA ARG A 231 -11.91 5.20 12.98
C ARG A 231 -12.49 4.02 12.19
N ARG A 232 -12.56 4.13 10.85
CA ARG A 232 -13.25 3.15 10.01
C ARG A 232 -12.39 1.95 9.58
N LEU A 233 -11.09 2.04 9.77
CA LEU A 233 -10.17 0.97 9.42
C LEU A 233 -9.40 0.53 10.67
N PHE A 234 -8.44 1.31 11.12
CA PHE A 234 -7.50 0.84 12.14
C PHE A 234 -8.14 0.52 13.49
N GLU A 235 -9.05 1.35 13.99
CA GLU A 235 -9.72 1.08 15.29
C GLU A 235 -10.63 -0.16 15.21
N GLU A 236 -11.34 -0.34 14.09
CA GLU A 236 -12.15 -1.53 13.86
C GLU A 236 -11.29 -2.79 13.72
N ASP A 237 -10.17 -2.70 12.98
CA ASP A 237 -9.31 -3.85 12.74
C ASP A 237 -8.50 -4.23 13.98
N PHE A 238 -8.06 -3.26 14.79
CA PHE A 238 -7.49 -3.56 16.11
C PHE A 238 -8.50 -4.26 17.02
N ALA A 239 -9.77 -3.83 17.02
CA ALA A 239 -10.81 -4.45 17.84
C ALA A 239 -11.18 -5.87 17.38
N ARG A 240 -11.08 -6.16 16.09
CA ARG A 240 -11.34 -7.50 15.50
C ARG A 240 -10.16 -8.44 15.58
N SER A 241 -8.95 -7.90 15.71
CA SER A 241 -7.70 -8.65 15.65
C SER A 241 -7.28 -9.18 17.01
N TYR A 242 -6.51 -10.25 17.00
CA TYR A 242 -5.83 -10.75 18.18
C TYR A 242 -4.50 -10.01 18.37
N GLU A 243 -4.35 -9.28 19.46
CA GLU A 243 -3.07 -8.65 19.82
C GLU A 243 -2.11 -9.70 20.36
N LEU A 244 -0.95 -9.84 19.73
CA LEU A 244 0.10 -10.74 20.14
C LEU A 244 0.77 -10.24 21.42
N LYS A 245 0.74 -11.02 22.48
CA LYS A 245 1.36 -10.69 23.79
C LYS A 245 2.64 -11.45 24.05
N GLU A 246 2.77 -12.63 23.44
CA GLU A 246 3.91 -13.53 23.58
C GLU A 246 4.33 -14.05 22.22
N PRO A 247 5.61 -14.39 22.02
CA PRO A 247 6.06 -14.93 20.75
C PRO A 247 5.31 -16.20 20.35
N VAL A 248 4.98 -16.32 19.07
CA VAL A 248 4.43 -17.55 18.50
C VAL A 248 5.53 -18.56 18.21
N SER A 249 5.19 -19.83 18.32
CA SER A 249 6.13 -20.90 17.91
C SER A 249 6.42 -20.81 16.42
N VAL A 250 7.68 -20.85 16.07
CA VAL A 250 8.18 -20.87 14.68
C VAL A 250 9.08 -22.09 14.46
N GLU A 251 9.01 -22.65 13.27
CA GLU A 251 9.82 -23.77 12.83
C GLU A 251 10.94 -23.28 11.90
N TRP A 252 11.96 -24.09 11.66
CA TRP A 252 13.04 -23.76 10.73
C TRP A 252 12.54 -23.44 9.30
N VAL A 253 11.45 -24.06 8.88
CA VAL A 253 10.81 -23.82 7.57
C VAL A 253 10.19 -22.41 7.48
N ASP A 254 9.85 -21.79 8.61
CA ASP A 254 9.31 -20.43 8.64
C ASP A 254 10.42 -19.41 8.35
N PHE A 255 11.62 -19.64 8.88
CA PHE A 255 12.82 -18.84 8.58
C PHE A 255 13.26 -19.01 7.11
N LEU A 256 13.11 -20.22 6.54
CA LEU A 256 13.39 -20.45 5.12
C LEU A 256 12.39 -19.69 4.23
N ALA A 257 11.11 -19.68 4.60
CA ALA A 257 10.09 -18.91 3.89
C ALA A 257 10.38 -17.40 3.94
N ASP A 258 10.80 -16.89 5.09
CA ASP A 258 11.18 -15.50 5.28
C ASP A 258 12.37 -15.11 4.40
N LEU A 259 13.42 -15.92 4.39
CA LEU A 259 14.62 -15.72 3.56
C LEU A 259 14.27 -15.67 2.06
N ILE A 260 13.35 -16.53 1.59
CA ILE A 260 12.89 -16.54 0.20
C ILE A 260 12.16 -15.23 -0.13
N LEU A 261 11.28 -14.78 0.77
CA LEU A 261 10.45 -13.59 0.55
C LEU A 261 11.21 -12.27 0.71
N GLU A 262 12.35 -12.26 1.38
CA GLU A 262 13.22 -11.09 1.46
C GLU A 262 13.71 -10.61 0.08
N GLY A 263 13.75 -11.50 -0.92
CA GLY A 263 14.09 -11.18 -2.31
C GLY A 263 12.92 -10.63 -3.13
N PHE A 264 11.71 -10.75 -2.61
CA PHE A 264 10.46 -10.27 -3.21
C PHE A 264 9.95 -9.04 -2.49
#